data_4dd5fc2ad6cfa287947283d091725893
#
_entry.id   4dd5fc2ad6cfa287947283d091725893
#
_cell.length_a   1.000
_cell.length_b   1.000
_cell.length_c   1.000
_cell.angle_alpha   90.00
_cell.angle_beta   90.00
_cell.angle_gamma   90.00
#
_symmetry.space_group_name_H-M   'P 1'
#
loop_
_entity.id
_entity.type
_entity.pdbx_description
1 polymer ?
#
loop_
_entity_poly.entity_id
_entity_poly.type
_entity_poly.pdbx_seq_one_letter_code
_entity_poly.pdbx_strand_id
1 'polypeptide(L)'
;MQRRTVLQAGLAGLSFAAIPVALRASEANLALSNSNLVYISPYKSDGSLSRCQAEVWYAMLGADVFVCTASTSWRAQAQLKGLTKTQLWAGDLGVWKKADYESLPSAIAMASIESDDKVLESALQQFGYKYSREWGKWGPRFRKGLAEGSRTMLRYKLSA
;
A
#
# COMPACT_ATOMS: atom_id res chain seq x y z
N MET A 1 13.03 64.06 29.24
CA MET A 1 13.19 62.64 29.52
C MET A 1 12.10 61.85 28.83
N GLN A 2 12.38 61.24 27.66
CA GLN A 2 11.43 60.42 26.91
C GLN A 2 11.80 58.95 27.15
N ARG A 3 10.85 58.17 27.71
CA ARG A 3 10.97 56.74 27.87
C ARG A 3 10.53 56.06 26.56
N ARG A 4 11.44 55.35 25.90
CA ARG A 4 11.14 54.46 24.76
C ARG A 4 10.64 53.12 25.30
N THR A 5 9.41 52.79 24.98
CA THR A 5 8.81 51.45 25.21
C THR A 5 9.21 50.57 24.05
N VAL A 6 9.97 49.48 24.35
CA VAL A 6 10.32 48.44 23.37
C VAL A 6 9.21 47.43 23.39
N LEU A 7 8.48 47.30 22.28
CA LEU A 7 7.53 46.22 22.04
C LEU A 7 8.31 44.96 21.62
N GLN A 8 8.34 43.95 22.46
CA GLN A 8 8.81 42.62 22.11
C GLN A 8 7.69 41.89 21.38
N ALA A 9 7.86 41.66 20.06
CA ALA A 9 7.02 40.77 19.28
C ALA A 9 7.36 39.31 19.59
N GLY A 10 6.47 38.61 20.27
CA GLY A 10 6.58 37.19 20.52
C GLY A 10 6.33 36.40 19.24
N LEU A 11 7.34 35.68 18.76
CA LEU A 11 7.21 34.66 17.72
C LEU A 11 6.43 33.45 18.31
N ALA A 12 5.17 33.31 17.93
CA ALA A 12 4.40 32.09 18.20
C ALA A 12 4.93 30.99 17.29
N GLY A 13 5.75 30.11 17.83
CA GLY A 13 6.23 28.91 17.15
C GLY A 13 5.08 27.93 16.94
N LEU A 14 4.70 27.69 15.68
CA LEU A 14 3.80 26.61 15.29
C LEU A 14 4.53 25.27 15.50
N SER A 15 4.28 24.61 16.63
CA SER A 15 4.72 23.24 16.85
C SER A 15 3.90 22.30 15.98
N PHE A 16 4.47 21.80 14.89
CA PHE A 16 3.90 20.68 14.15
C PHE A 16 4.04 19.43 15.03
N ALA A 17 2.95 19.02 15.66
CA ALA A 17 2.90 17.76 16.39
C ALA A 17 3.04 16.61 15.38
N ALA A 18 4.12 15.84 15.48
CA ALA A 18 4.30 14.62 14.70
C ALA A 18 3.20 13.62 15.11
N ILE A 19 2.38 13.19 14.14
CA ILE A 19 1.36 12.14 14.37
C ILE A 19 2.10 10.84 14.73
N PRO A 20 1.78 10.19 15.87
CA PRO A 20 2.45 8.96 16.27
C PRO A 20 2.23 7.84 15.23
N VAL A 21 3.25 7.00 15.01
CA VAL A 21 3.25 5.92 14.03
C VAL A 21 2.07 4.96 14.21
N ALA A 22 1.73 4.65 15.47
CA ALA A 22 0.60 3.78 15.79
C ALA A 22 -0.76 4.33 15.30
N LEU A 23 -0.96 5.65 15.33
CA LEU A 23 -2.19 6.28 14.84
C LEU A 23 -2.26 6.17 13.30
N ARG A 24 -1.16 6.37 12.60
CA ARG A 24 -1.10 6.20 11.14
C ARG A 24 -1.37 4.76 10.70
N ALA A 25 -0.85 3.77 11.44
CA ALA A 25 -1.11 2.35 11.14
C ALA A 25 -2.60 2.00 11.33
N SER A 26 -3.26 2.54 12.35
CA SER A 26 -4.70 2.32 12.57
C SER A 26 -5.56 2.97 11.47
N GLU A 27 -5.22 4.16 11.02
CA GLU A 27 -5.90 4.85 9.91
C GLU A 27 -5.73 4.07 8.59
N ALA A 28 -4.52 3.58 8.31
CA ALA A 28 -4.25 2.77 7.12
C ALA A 28 -5.04 1.45 7.14
N ASN A 29 -5.12 0.77 8.30
CA ASN A 29 -5.92 -0.45 8.45
C ASN A 29 -7.41 -0.20 8.21
N LEU A 30 -7.96 0.88 8.74
CA LEU A 30 -9.34 1.27 8.51
C LEU A 30 -9.59 1.60 7.03
N ALA A 31 -8.68 2.33 6.40
CA ALA A 31 -8.76 2.66 4.99
C ALA A 31 -8.69 1.39 4.11
N LEU A 32 -7.81 0.44 4.42
CA LEU A 32 -7.71 -0.86 3.75
C LEU A 32 -8.99 -1.70 3.89
N SER A 33 -9.71 -1.59 5.00
CA SER A 33 -10.98 -2.30 5.17
C SER A 33 -12.10 -1.75 4.28
N ASN A 34 -12.01 -0.47 3.88
CA ASN A 34 -13.08 0.24 3.19
C ASN A 34 -12.75 0.61 1.73
N SER A 35 -11.50 0.47 1.30
CA SER A 35 -11.09 0.86 -0.04
C SER A 35 -11.15 -0.30 -1.04
N ASN A 36 -11.34 0.02 -2.33
CA ASN A 36 -11.23 -0.94 -3.42
C ASN A 36 -9.83 -1.01 -4.04
N LEU A 37 -9.00 -0.01 -3.80
CA LEU A 37 -7.67 0.08 -4.40
C LEU A 37 -6.60 0.32 -3.34
N VAL A 38 -5.40 -0.11 -3.66
CA VAL A 38 -4.18 0.26 -2.95
C VAL A 38 -3.13 0.73 -3.96
N TYR A 39 -2.39 1.78 -3.60
CA TYR A 39 -1.26 2.30 -4.36
C TYR A 39 0.01 1.76 -3.73
N ILE A 40 0.94 1.28 -4.56
CA ILE A 40 2.09 0.50 -4.08
C ILE A 40 3.38 1.04 -4.68
N SER A 41 4.36 1.33 -3.83
CA SER A 41 5.70 1.73 -4.24
C SER A 41 6.76 1.00 -3.42
N PRO A 42 7.48 0.02 -3.99
CA PRO A 42 8.64 -0.56 -3.33
C PRO A 42 9.73 0.48 -3.12
N TYR A 43 10.44 0.37 -2.01
CA TYR A 43 11.66 1.14 -1.78
C TYR A 43 12.81 0.56 -2.61
N LYS A 44 13.70 1.43 -3.09
CA LYS A 44 14.95 1.06 -3.74
C LYS A 44 16.03 0.77 -2.70
N SER A 45 17.17 0.24 -3.15
CA SER A 45 18.33 -0.04 -2.29
C SER A 45 18.92 1.21 -1.62
N ASP A 46 18.74 2.38 -2.22
CA ASP A 46 19.15 3.67 -1.65
C ASP A 46 18.16 4.24 -0.62
N GLY A 47 17.09 3.50 -0.31
CA GLY A 47 16.05 3.91 0.62
C GLY A 47 15.01 4.88 0.05
N SER A 48 15.13 5.31 -1.19
CA SER A 48 14.12 6.15 -1.84
C SER A 48 12.98 5.31 -2.41
N LEU A 49 11.79 5.91 -2.56
CA LEU A 49 10.66 5.25 -3.21
C LEU A 49 10.94 5.05 -4.70
N SER A 50 10.51 3.91 -5.25
CA SER A 50 10.56 3.70 -6.69
C SER A 50 9.54 4.61 -7.39
N ARG A 51 9.77 4.85 -8.71
CA ARG A 51 8.79 5.56 -9.53
C ARG A 51 7.65 4.66 -10.02
N CYS A 52 7.76 3.35 -9.78
CA CYS A 52 6.79 2.38 -10.23
C CYS A 52 5.65 2.30 -9.21
N GLN A 53 4.71 3.23 -9.31
CA GLN A 53 3.44 3.18 -8.57
C GLN A 53 2.38 2.52 -9.46
N ALA A 54 1.37 1.99 -8.81
CA ALA A 54 0.18 1.48 -9.47
C ALA A 54 -0.98 1.45 -8.47
N GLU A 55 -2.17 1.73 -8.96
CA GLU A 55 -3.41 1.32 -8.30
C GLU A 55 -3.65 -0.14 -8.62
N VAL A 56 -3.93 -0.93 -7.61
CA VAL A 56 -4.19 -2.36 -7.79
C VAL A 56 -5.30 -2.85 -6.87
N TRP A 57 -5.98 -3.88 -7.33
CA TRP A 57 -6.86 -4.68 -6.50
C TRP A 57 -6.08 -5.43 -5.44
N TYR A 58 -6.66 -5.55 -4.27
CA TYR A 58 -6.10 -6.29 -3.16
C TYR A 58 -7.18 -7.00 -2.35
N ALA A 59 -6.77 -8.03 -1.65
CA ALA A 59 -7.58 -8.73 -0.66
C ALA A 59 -6.91 -8.66 0.70
N MET A 60 -7.69 -8.72 1.76
CA MET A 60 -7.19 -8.86 3.13
C MET A 60 -7.40 -10.30 3.59
N LEU A 61 -6.38 -10.86 4.25
CA LEU A 61 -6.49 -12.11 4.97
C LEU A 61 -5.85 -11.90 6.35
N GLY A 62 -6.71 -11.75 7.36
CA GLY A 62 -6.28 -11.20 8.65
C GLY A 62 -5.80 -9.77 8.50
N ALA A 63 -4.60 -9.48 9.00
CA ALA A 63 -3.96 -8.15 8.90
C ALA A 63 -3.07 -8.00 7.65
N ASP A 64 -2.92 -9.03 6.84
CA ASP A 64 -2.05 -9.02 5.67
C ASP A 64 -2.80 -8.63 4.40
N VAL A 65 -2.14 -7.85 3.56
CA VAL A 65 -2.65 -7.41 2.25
C VAL A 65 -2.09 -8.31 1.15
N PHE A 66 -2.95 -8.82 0.29
CA PHE A 66 -2.58 -9.68 -0.84
C PHE A 66 -2.86 -9.00 -2.16
N VAL A 67 -1.91 -9.08 -3.08
CA VAL A 67 -1.99 -8.50 -4.43
C VAL A 67 -1.57 -9.51 -5.47
N CYS A 68 -2.46 -9.83 -6.41
CA CYS A 68 -2.13 -10.66 -7.57
C CYS A 68 -1.66 -9.76 -8.73
N THR A 69 -0.41 -9.89 -9.13
CA THR A 69 0.22 -9.01 -10.12
C THR A 69 0.96 -9.79 -11.20
N ALA A 70 1.26 -9.14 -12.34
CA ALA A 70 2.13 -9.74 -13.35
C ALA A 70 3.52 -10.02 -12.77
N SER A 71 4.07 -11.20 -13.03
CA SER A 71 5.40 -11.59 -12.53
C SER A 71 6.51 -10.68 -13.04
N THR A 72 6.30 -10.02 -14.19
CA THR A 72 7.21 -9.03 -14.78
C THR A 72 7.07 -7.63 -14.19
N SER A 73 6.06 -7.38 -13.34
CA SER A 73 5.88 -6.05 -12.73
C SER A 73 7.04 -5.70 -11.80
N TRP A 74 7.36 -4.41 -11.68
CA TRP A 74 8.43 -3.97 -10.77
C TRP A 74 8.21 -4.43 -9.34
N ARG A 75 6.98 -4.40 -8.83
CA ARG A 75 6.66 -4.84 -7.46
C ARG A 75 6.96 -6.32 -7.22
N ALA A 76 6.79 -7.18 -8.24
CA ALA A 76 7.17 -8.59 -8.17
C ALA A 76 8.70 -8.74 -8.31
N GLN A 77 9.32 -8.05 -9.26
CA GLN A 77 10.75 -8.10 -9.49
C GLN A 77 11.57 -7.54 -8.31
N ALA A 78 11.02 -6.55 -7.60
CA ALA A 78 11.63 -6.01 -6.39
C ALA A 78 11.82 -7.10 -5.32
N GLN A 79 10.85 -8.01 -5.16
CA GLN A 79 10.95 -9.12 -4.20
C GLN A 79 12.10 -10.08 -4.57
N LEU A 80 12.25 -10.41 -5.84
CA LEU A 80 13.33 -11.26 -6.33
C LEU A 80 14.71 -10.62 -6.12
N LYS A 81 14.77 -9.30 -6.02
CA LYS A 81 15.99 -8.52 -5.72
C LYS A 81 16.19 -8.25 -4.22
N GLY A 82 15.35 -8.81 -3.35
CA GLY A 82 15.41 -8.60 -1.91
C GLY A 82 14.93 -7.21 -1.45
N LEU A 83 14.29 -6.43 -2.32
CA LEU A 83 13.73 -5.11 -2.00
C LEU A 83 12.31 -5.27 -1.44
N THR A 84 12.23 -5.76 -0.20
CA THR A 84 10.95 -6.15 0.42
C THR A 84 10.18 -4.99 1.04
N LYS A 85 10.87 -3.93 1.48
CA LYS A 85 10.22 -2.75 2.07
C LYS A 85 9.37 -2.02 1.02
N THR A 86 8.11 -1.75 1.36
CA THR A 86 7.15 -1.17 0.42
C THR A 86 6.27 -0.14 1.14
N GLN A 87 5.98 0.97 0.49
CA GLN A 87 4.98 1.93 0.92
C GLN A 87 3.64 1.57 0.28
N LEU A 88 2.59 1.52 1.08
CA LEU A 88 1.20 1.34 0.67
C LEU A 88 0.40 2.59 1.02
N TRP A 89 -0.49 3.01 0.13
CA TRP A 89 -1.51 4.04 0.38
C TRP A 89 -2.88 3.43 0.08
N ALA A 90 -3.79 3.52 1.03
CA ALA A 90 -5.11 2.91 0.93
C ALA A 90 -6.17 3.94 0.57
N GLY A 91 -6.84 3.74 -0.55
CA GLY A 91 -7.88 4.64 -1.05
C GLY A 91 -8.31 4.28 -2.46
N ASP A 92 -9.37 4.91 -2.95
CA ASP A 92 -9.91 4.70 -4.30
C ASP A 92 -10.03 6.06 -5.02
N LEU A 93 -8.90 6.60 -5.47
CA LEU A 93 -8.82 7.83 -6.24
C LEU A 93 -8.67 7.58 -7.75
N GLY A 94 -8.84 6.32 -8.19
CA GLY A 94 -8.67 5.93 -9.59
C GLY A 94 -7.21 5.89 -10.03
N VAL A 95 -6.94 6.20 -11.30
CA VAL A 95 -5.62 6.02 -11.93
C VAL A 95 -4.55 6.83 -11.22
N TRP A 96 -3.50 6.17 -10.73
CA TRP A 96 -2.42 6.73 -9.93
C TRP A 96 -1.76 7.99 -10.54
N LYS A 97 -1.64 8.07 -11.87
CA LYS A 97 -1.06 9.22 -12.57
C LYS A 97 -1.83 10.51 -12.41
N LYS A 98 -3.12 10.43 -12.04
CA LYS A 98 -4.03 11.57 -11.89
C LYS A 98 -4.47 11.76 -10.43
N ALA A 99 -4.20 10.80 -9.58
CA ALA A 99 -4.63 10.76 -8.19
C ALA A 99 -3.59 11.38 -7.27
N ASP A 100 -4.03 12.17 -6.30
CA ASP A 100 -3.20 12.61 -5.16
C ASP A 100 -3.16 11.48 -4.10
N TYR A 101 -2.66 10.29 -4.51
CA TYR A 101 -2.65 9.12 -3.65
C TYR A 101 -1.70 9.28 -2.45
N GLU A 102 -0.71 10.16 -2.52
CA GLU A 102 0.23 10.39 -1.41
C GLU A 102 -0.43 11.08 -0.22
N SER A 103 -1.59 11.72 -0.42
CA SER A 103 -2.41 12.28 0.66
C SER A 103 -3.23 11.22 1.42
N LEU A 104 -3.36 10.00 0.88
CA LEU A 104 -4.13 8.92 1.48
C LEU A 104 -3.47 8.35 2.74
N PRO A 105 -4.26 7.73 3.64
CA PRO A 105 -3.72 6.94 4.74
C PRO A 105 -2.72 5.90 4.23
N SER A 106 -1.57 5.82 4.88
CA SER A 106 -0.47 5.03 4.37
C SER A 106 0.23 4.22 5.45
N ALA A 107 0.82 3.10 5.07
CA ALA A 107 1.62 2.25 5.94
C ALA A 107 2.86 1.73 5.19
N ILE A 108 3.91 1.45 5.96
CA ILE A 108 5.04 0.67 5.48
C ILE A 108 4.70 -0.81 5.67
N ALA A 109 5.04 -1.62 4.70
CA ALA A 109 4.87 -3.05 4.73
C ALA A 109 6.13 -3.78 4.28
N MET A 110 6.29 -5.00 4.76
CA MET A 110 7.28 -5.95 4.26
C MET A 110 6.61 -6.90 3.28
N ALA A 111 7.02 -6.86 2.04
CA ALA A 111 6.47 -7.67 0.97
C ALA A 111 7.23 -9.01 0.83
N SER A 112 6.51 -10.05 0.48
CA SER A 112 7.04 -11.36 0.12
C SER A 112 6.21 -11.98 -0.99
N ILE A 113 6.78 -12.96 -1.70
CA ILE A 113 6.02 -13.80 -2.62
C ILE A 113 5.32 -14.87 -1.77
N GLU A 114 4.01 -15.02 -1.98
CA GLU A 114 3.23 -16.09 -1.34
C GLU A 114 3.18 -17.31 -2.27
N SER A 115 3.50 -18.48 -1.75
CA SER A 115 3.53 -19.74 -2.49
C SER A 115 2.77 -20.89 -1.81
N ASP A 116 2.22 -20.67 -0.62
CA ASP A 116 1.38 -21.69 0.04
C ASP A 116 0.02 -21.76 -0.66
N ASP A 117 -0.31 -22.93 -1.20
CA ASP A 117 -1.53 -23.14 -1.98
C ASP A 117 -2.81 -22.84 -1.20
N LYS A 118 -2.85 -23.12 0.11
CA LYS A 118 -4.01 -22.85 0.96
C LYS A 118 -4.19 -21.34 1.18
N VAL A 119 -3.08 -20.64 1.36
CA VAL A 119 -3.10 -19.18 1.52
C VAL A 119 -3.48 -18.52 0.19
N LEU A 120 -2.94 -19.00 -0.94
CA LEU A 120 -3.30 -18.54 -2.27
C LEU A 120 -4.80 -18.68 -2.54
N GLU A 121 -5.36 -19.87 -2.25
CA GLU A 121 -6.79 -20.12 -2.45
C GLU A 121 -7.64 -19.22 -1.54
N SER A 122 -7.28 -19.07 -0.28
CA SER A 122 -7.97 -18.20 0.66
C SER A 122 -7.94 -16.73 0.21
N ALA A 123 -6.79 -16.25 -0.28
CA ALA A 123 -6.68 -14.90 -0.82
C ALA A 123 -7.55 -14.71 -2.08
N LEU A 124 -7.57 -15.70 -3.00
CA LEU A 124 -8.42 -15.67 -4.19
C LEU A 124 -9.91 -15.64 -3.84
N GLN A 125 -10.33 -16.35 -2.80
CA GLN A 125 -11.70 -16.28 -2.30
C GLN A 125 -12.04 -14.86 -1.80
N GLN A 126 -11.14 -14.21 -1.05
CA GLN A 126 -11.33 -12.84 -0.59
C GLN A 126 -11.41 -11.84 -1.76
N PHE A 127 -10.61 -12.03 -2.81
CA PHE A 127 -10.78 -11.26 -4.06
C PHE A 127 -12.18 -11.46 -4.65
N GLY A 128 -12.68 -12.70 -4.66
CA GLY A 128 -14.01 -13.02 -5.16
C GLY A 128 -15.13 -12.34 -4.39
N TYR A 129 -15.03 -12.27 -3.07
CA TYR A 129 -15.99 -11.56 -2.23
C TYR A 129 -15.94 -10.05 -2.47
N LYS A 130 -14.73 -9.48 -2.49
CA LYS A 130 -14.53 -8.04 -2.60
C LYS A 130 -14.91 -7.49 -3.97
N TYR A 131 -14.58 -8.20 -5.04
CA TYR A 131 -14.80 -7.78 -6.44
C TYR A 131 -15.79 -8.68 -7.16
N SER A 132 -16.88 -9.04 -6.50
CA SER A 132 -17.83 -10.04 -6.98
C SER A 132 -18.38 -9.77 -8.38
N ARG A 133 -18.58 -8.51 -8.76
CA ARG A 133 -19.08 -8.11 -10.09
C ARG A 133 -18.13 -8.48 -11.23
N GLU A 134 -16.82 -8.28 -10.99
CA GLU A 134 -15.77 -8.48 -11.98
C GLU A 134 -15.11 -9.87 -11.87
N TRP A 135 -15.37 -10.59 -10.78
CA TRP A 135 -14.66 -11.82 -10.45
C TRP A 135 -14.88 -12.96 -11.43
N GLY A 136 -16.06 -13.04 -12.04
CA GLY A 136 -16.33 -14.02 -13.10
C GLY A 136 -15.34 -13.92 -14.27
N LYS A 137 -14.87 -12.71 -14.58
CA LYS A 137 -13.87 -12.44 -15.62
C LYS A 137 -12.43 -12.58 -15.11
N TRP A 138 -12.13 -12.05 -13.92
CA TRP A 138 -10.76 -11.94 -13.44
C TRP A 138 -10.30 -13.13 -12.62
N GLY A 139 -11.19 -13.83 -11.91
CA GLY A 139 -10.85 -14.99 -11.10
C GLY A 139 -10.15 -16.10 -11.90
N PRO A 140 -10.72 -16.55 -13.05
CA PRO A 140 -10.05 -17.53 -13.91
C PRO A 140 -8.69 -17.07 -14.44
N ARG A 141 -8.55 -15.77 -14.75
CA ARG A 141 -7.28 -15.18 -15.22
C ARG A 141 -6.21 -15.14 -14.13
N PHE A 142 -6.61 -14.86 -12.87
CA PHE A 142 -5.69 -14.90 -11.74
C PHE A 142 -5.21 -16.33 -11.50
N ARG A 143 -6.13 -17.30 -11.43
CA ARG A 143 -5.79 -18.72 -11.23
C ARG A 143 -4.88 -19.25 -12.33
N LYS A 144 -5.24 -19.02 -13.59
CA LYS A 144 -4.42 -19.42 -14.73
C LYS A 144 -3.03 -18.78 -14.68
N GLY A 145 -2.96 -17.47 -14.47
CA GLY A 145 -1.69 -16.76 -14.41
C GLY A 145 -0.78 -17.19 -13.26
N LEU A 146 -1.34 -17.52 -12.08
CA LEU A 146 -0.59 -18.08 -10.97
C LEU A 146 -0.05 -19.49 -11.30
N ALA A 147 -0.88 -20.36 -11.89
CA ALA A 147 -0.47 -21.70 -12.29
C ALA A 147 0.60 -21.71 -13.39
N GLU A 148 0.56 -20.77 -14.32
CA GLU A 148 1.53 -20.64 -15.43
C GLU A 148 2.77 -19.80 -15.05
N GLY A 149 2.81 -19.18 -13.87
CA GLY A 149 3.90 -18.30 -13.44
C GLY A 149 3.90 -16.92 -14.11
N SER A 150 2.90 -16.58 -14.94
CA SER A 150 2.76 -15.25 -15.53
C SER A 150 2.25 -14.19 -14.54
N ARG A 151 1.67 -14.65 -13.42
CA ARG A 151 1.30 -13.85 -12.25
C ARG A 151 1.94 -14.39 -11.01
N THR A 152 2.10 -13.53 -10.03
CA THR A 152 2.53 -13.90 -8.69
C THR A 152 1.63 -13.24 -7.66
N MET A 153 1.44 -13.91 -6.53
CA MET A 153 0.76 -13.35 -5.36
C MET A 153 1.80 -12.73 -4.45
N LEU A 154 1.64 -11.46 -4.14
CA LEU A 154 2.44 -10.75 -3.16
C LEU A 154 1.66 -10.63 -1.86
N ARG A 155 2.31 -10.91 -0.76
CA ARG A 155 1.82 -10.72 0.60
C ARG A 155 2.57 -9.57 1.24
N TYR A 156 1.84 -8.60 1.77
CA TYR A 156 2.36 -7.43 2.47
C TYR A 156 1.96 -7.51 3.93
N LYS A 157 2.95 -7.66 4.81
CA LYS A 157 2.78 -7.57 6.26
C LYS A 157 2.99 -6.12 6.68
N LEU A 158 1.95 -5.51 7.21
CA LEU A 158 2.04 -4.12 7.67
C LEU A 158 2.98 -4.01 8.86
N SER A 159 3.84 -2.99 8.83
CA SER A 159 4.67 -2.65 10.00
C SER A 159 3.81 -1.95 11.05
N ALA A 160 3.91 -2.41 12.28
CA ALA A 160 3.23 -1.83 13.43
C ALA A 160 3.77 -0.44 13.77
#